data_f095167fa27d045bca60a886be6cd3a5
#
_entry.id   f095167fa27d045bca60a886be6cd3a5
#
_cell.length_a   1.000
_cell.length_b   1.000
_cell.length_c   1.000
_cell.angle_alpha   90.00
_cell.angle_beta   90.00
_cell.angle_gamma   90.00
#
_symmetry.space_group_name_H-M   'P 1'
#
loop_
_entity.id
_entity.type
_entity.pdbx_description
1 polymer ?
#
loop_
_entity_poly.entity_id
_entity_poly.type
_entity_poly.pdbx_seq_one_letter_code
_entity_poly.pdbx_strand_id
1 'polypeptide(L)'
;MKPYETLVVSGSEIHLKITTANAVKLEEDLGTDLLRGLEKLAEIKTLAKYFFAAARSLNDSITSIDDVYSLFDDYLAQGGSYEALQVLIIDVLVLSGILTEKSSESFRVLNEAKKKMSLEQMEKFAEVLQKLSN
;
A
#
# COMPACT_ATOMS: atom_id res chain seq x y z
N MET A 1 -20.85 7.84 2.51
CA MET A 1 -19.79 6.82 2.34
C MET A 1 -19.29 6.84 0.91
N LYS A 2 -18.00 6.93 0.72
CA LYS A 2 -17.39 6.88 -0.62
C LYS A 2 -17.54 5.47 -1.21
N PRO A 3 -17.88 5.32 -2.50
CA PRO A 3 -17.92 4.01 -3.14
C PRO A 3 -16.51 3.45 -3.46
N TYR A 4 -15.49 4.32 -3.53
CA TYR A 4 -14.10 3.97 -3.84
C TYR A 4 -13.19 5.12 -3.41
N GLU A 5 -11.90 4.82 -3.29
CA GLU A 5 -10.86 5.85 -3.17
C GLU A 5 -10.41 6.27 -4.57
N THR A 6 -9.88 7.48 -4.70
CA THR A 6 -9.43 8.02 -5.99
C THR A 6 -7.98 8.49 -5.90
N LEU A 7 -7.18 8.12 -6.90
CA LEU A 7 -5.84 8.62 -7.10
C LEU A 7 -5.79 9.32 -8.46
N VAL A 8 -5.30 10.56 -8.49
CA VAL A 8 -5.17 11.30 -9.74
C VAL A 8 -3.73 11.16 -10.23
N VAL A 9 -3.55 10.62 -11.43
CA VAL A 9 -2.23 10.44 -12.06
C VAL A 9 -2.29 10.97 -13.48
N SER A 10 -1.43 11.93 -13.80
CA SER A 10 -1.36 12.56 -15.13
C SER A 10 -2.71 13.08 -15.60
N GLY A 11 -3.51 13.63 -14.67
CA GLY A 11 -4.83 14.18 -14.97
C GLY A 11 -5.95 13.15 -15.07
N SER A 12 -5.66 11.86 -14.95
CA SER A 12 -6.67 10.80 -14.97
C SER A 12 -6.99 10.31 -13.56
N GLU A 13 -8.27 10.05 -13.30
CA GLU A 13 -8.71 9.49 -12.03
C GLU A 13 -8.63 7.97 -12.07
N ILE A 14 -7.96 7.40 -11.07
CA ILE A 14 -7.88 5.96 -10.86
C ILE A 14 -8.73 5.64 -9.63
N HIS A 15 -9.71 4.79 -9.80
CA HIS A 15 -10.64 4.40 -8.73
C HIS A 15 -10.19 3.09 -8.09
N LEU A 16 -10.27 3.01 -6.76
CA LEU A 16 -9.69 1.91 -6.00
C LEU A 16 -10.68 1.39 -4.95
N LYS A 17 -10.96 0.10 -5.03
CA LYS A 17 -11.75 -0.64 -4.04
C LYS A 17 -11.48 -2.13 -4.23
N ILE A 18 -11.29 -2.88 -3.15
CA ILE A 18 -11.05 -4.31 -3.23
C ILE A 18 -12.35 -5.06 -2.96
N THR A 19 -12.87 -5.77 -3.98
CA THR A 19 -14.01 -6.68 -3.82
C THR A 19 -13.54 -7.98 -3.16
N THR A 20 -14.48 -8.75 -2.61
CA THR A 20 -14.16 -10.07 -2.02
C THR A 20 -13.46 -10.98 -3.04
N ALA A 21 -13.93 -11.01 -4.27
CA ALA A 21 -13.33 -11.83 -5.33
C ALA A 21 -11.88 -11.42 -5.60
N ASN A 22 -11.61 -10.11 -5.66
CA ASN A 22 -10.25 -9.61 -5.88
C ASN A 22 -9.36 -9.78 -4.63
N ALA A 23 -9.94 -9.75 -3.44
CA ALA A 23 -9.23 -10.06 -2.20
C ALA A 23 -8.71 -11.51 -2.21
N VAL A 24 -9.53 -12.46 -2.64
CA VAL A 24 -9.13 -13.87 -2.75
C VAL A 24 -7.97 -14.03 -3.74
N LYS A 25 -8.07 -13.39 -4.91
CA LYS A 25 -6.99 -13.42 -5.92
C LYS A 25 -5.70 -12.79 -5.38
N LEU A 26 -5.84 -11.71 -4.62
CA LEU A 26 -4.68 -11.05 -3.99
C LEU A 26 -4.00 -11.97 -2.99
N GLU A 27 -4.74 -12.69 -2.16
CA GLU A 27 -4.17 -13.66 -1.22
C GLU A 27 -3.42 -14.77 -1.94
N GLU A 28 -3.94 -15.25 -3.06
CA GLU A 28 -3.25 -16.23 -3.90
C GLU A 28 -1.92 -15.67 -4.42
N ASP A 29 -1.93 -14.42 -4.91
CA ASP A 29 -0.73 -13.76 -5.43
C ASP A 29 0.30 -13.45 -4.34
N LEU A 30 -0.16 -13.16 -3.12
CA LEU A 30 0.72 -12.89 -1.97
C LEU A 30 1.30 -14.19 -1.38
N GLY A 31 0.61 -15.31 -1.55
CA GLY A 31 0.96 -16.56 -0.89
C GLY A 31 0.68 -16.55 0.61
N THR A 32 -0.12 -15.60 1.09
CA THR A 32 -0.51 -15.44 2.49
C THR A 32 -1.80 -14.63 2.57
N ASP A 33 -2.40 -14.53 3.75
CA ASP A 33 -3.58 -13.70 3.94
C ASP A 33 -3.25 -12.20 3.83
N LEU A 34 -4.27 -11.39 3.58
CA LEU A 34 -4.12 -9.94 3.36
C LEU A 34 -3.47 -9.22 4.54
N LEU A 35 -3.80 -9.61 5.77
CA LEU A 35 -3.28 -8.91 6.95
C LEU A 35 -1.79 -9.18 7.15
N ARG A 36 -1.35 -10.42 6.95
CA ARG A 36 0.08 -10.77 7.02
C ARG A 36 0.86 -10.12 5.88
N GLY A 37 0.27 -10.06 4.70
CA GLY A 37 0.89 -9.41 3.55
C GLY A 37 1.22 -7.94 3.79
N LEU A 38 0.46 -7.25 4.65
CA LEU A 38 0.70 -5.85 5.00
C LEU A 38 2.04 -5.61 5.69
N GLU A 39 2.63 -6.62 6.32
CA GLU A 39 3.96 -6.52 6.93
C GLU A 39 5.02 -6.17 5.89
N LYS A 40 4.79 -6.54 4.63
CA LYS A 40 5.70 -6.29 3.51
C LYS A 40 5.20 -5.20 2.56
N LEU A 41 4.23 -4.39 2.98
CA LEU A 41 3.63 -3.36 2.12
C LEU A 41 4.66 -2.33 1.62
N ALA A 42 5.75 -2.13 2.34
CA ALA A 42 6.84 -1.24 1.92
C ALA A 42 7.62 -1.78 0.72
N GLU A 43 7.55 -3.08 0.43
CA GLU A 43 8.14 -3.63 -0.78
C GLU A 43 7.29 -3.22 -1.98
N ILE A 44 7.92 -2.67 -3.00
CA ILE A 44 7.21 -2.15 -4.20
C ILE A 44 6.39 -3.24 -4.86
N LYS A 45 6.93 -4.44 -4.97
CA LYS A 45 6.25 -5.60 -5.54
C LYS A 45 4.96 -5.92 -4.79
N THR A 46 5.00 -5.90 -3.46
CA THR A 46 3.83 -6.16 -2.60
C THR A 46 2.81 -5.04 -2.73
N LEU A 47 3.26 -3.78 -2.64
CA LEU A 47 2.41 -2.61 -2.82
C LEU A 47 1.65 -2.66 -4.16
N ALA A 48 2.36 -3.02 -5.24
CA ALA A 48 1.76 -3.14 -6.57
C ALA A 48 0.69 -4.22 -6.63
N LYS A 49 0.87 -5.34 -5.93
CA LYS A 49 -0.15 -6.41 -5.87
C LYS A 49 -1.44 -5.92 -5.20
N TYR A 50 -1.33 -5.21 -4.08
CA TYR A 50 -2.49 -4.61 -3.41
C TYR A 50 -3.17 -3.59 -4.31
N PHE A 51 -2.38 -2.73 -4.95
CA PHE A 51 -2.89 -1.71 -5.85
C PHE A 51 -3.64 -2.33 -7.04
N PHE A 52 -3.07 -3.34 -7.66
CA PHE A 52 -3.70 -4.04 -8.78
C PHE A 52 -5.05 -4.66 -8.37
N ALA A 53 -5.10 -5.31 -7.22
CA ALA A 53 -6.34 -5.89 -6.70
C ALA A 53 -7.42 -4.83 -6.50
N ALA A 54 -7.02 -3.61 -6.09
CA ALA A 54 -7.94 -2.50 -5.87
C ALA A 54 -8.39 -1.83 -7.18
N ALA A 55 -7.55 -1.83 -8.20
CA ALA A 55 -7.78 -1.07 -9.44
C ALA A 55 -8.40 -1.89 -10.57
N ARG A 56 -8.16 -3.18 -10.61
CA ARG A 56 -8.44 -4.03 -11.78
C ARG A 56 -9.89 -4.11 -12.21
N SER A 57 -10.83 -3.91 -11.31
CA SER A 57 -12.27 -4.00 -11.62
C SER A 57 -12.92 -2.65 -11.91
N LEU A 58 -12.23 -1.55 -11.64
CA LEU A 58 -12.79 -0.20 -11.73
C LEU A 58 -12.13 0.67 -12.82
N ASN A 59 -11.07 0.19 -13.45
CA ASN A 59 -10.31 0.97 -14.43
C ASN A 59 -9.96 0.11 -15.64
N ASP A 60 -10.50 0.44 -16.79
CA ASP A 60 -10.27 -0.29 -18.03
C ASP A 60 -8.80 -0.23 -18.49
N SER A 61 -8.09 0.82 -18.10
CA SER A 61 -6.67 1.01 -18.44
C SER A 61 -5.71 0.12 -17.65
N ILE A 62 -6.19 -0.51 -16.57
CA ILE A 62 -5.35 -1.34 -15.69
C ILE A 62 -5.77 -2.79 -15.82
N THR A 63 -5.07 -3.53 -16.68
CA THR A 63 -5.37 -4.93 -16.99
C THR A 63 -4.29 -5.91 -16.53
N SER A 64 -3.11 -5.39 -16.14
CA SER A 64 -1.98 -6.21 -15.69
C SER A 64 -1.18 -5.49 -14.60
N ILE A 65 -0.33 -6.24 -13.92
CA ILE A 65 0.57 -5.67 -12.91
C ILE A 65 1.58 -4.69 -13.55
N ASP A 66 1.95 -4.91 -14.80
CA ASP A 66 2.85 -3.99 -15.52
C ASP A 66 2.22 -2.61 -15.71
N ASP A 67 0.91 -2.55 -15.89
CA ASP A 67 0.18 -1.28 -15.95
C ASP A 67 0.30 -0.51 -14.63
N VAL A 68 0.29 -1.23 -13.51
CA VAL A 68 0.47 -0.64 -12.18
C VAL A 68 1.88 -0.07 -12.03
N TYR A 69 2.91 -0.79 -12.48
CA TYR A 69 4.30 -0.30 -12.43
C TYR A 69 4.45 0.99 -13.23
N SER A 70 3.87 1.05 -14.43
CA SER A 70 3.88 2.26 -15.26
C SER A 70 3.15 3.41 -14.57
N LEU A 71 2.03 3.13 -13.94
CA LEU A 71 1.26 4.12 -13.19
C LEU A 71 2.06 4.67 -12.01
N PHE A 72 2.79 3.82 -11.31
CA PHE A 72 3.65 4.23 -10.19
C PHE A 72 4.75 5.17 -10.68
N ASP A 73 5.37 4.88 -11.82
CA ASP A 73 6.39 5.75 -12.41
C ASP A 73 5.80 7.13 -12.73
N ASP A 74 4.63 7.18 -13.31
CA ASP A 74 3.94 8.43 -13.63
C ASP A 74 3.58 9.20 -12.35
N TYR A 75 3.12 8.50 -11.33
CA TYR A 75 2.77 9.11 -10.04
C TYR A 75 4.01 9.73 -9.37
N LEU A 76 5.13 9.03 -9.35
CA LEU A 76 6.40 9.55 -8.81
C LEU A 76 6.89 10.75 -9.61
N ALA A 77 6.75 10.71 -10.93
CA ALA A 77 7.17 11.81 -11.81
C ALA A 77 6.39 13.11 -11.53
N GLN A 78 5.16 13.02 -11.06
CA GLN A 78 4.35 14.20 -10.71
C GLN A 78 4.58 14.68 -9.28
N GLY A 79 5.54 14.09 -8.55
CA GLY A 79 5.86 14.48 -7.18
C GLY A 79 5.28 13.58 -6.10
N GLY A 80 4.70 12.45 -6.46
CA GLY A 80 4.18 11.48 -5.50
C GLY A 80 5.29 10.66 -4.84
N SER A 81 4.90 9.81 -3.89
CA SER A 81 5.83 8.94 -3.18
C SER A 81 5.23 7.56 -2.95
N TYR A 82 6.09 6.55 -2.76
CA TYR A 82 5.63 5.21 -2.38
C TYR A 82 4.94 5.21 -1.02
N GLU A 83 5.38 6.06 -0.09
CA GLU A 83 4.74 6.18 1.23
C GLU A 83 3.29 6.65 1.10
N ALA A 84 3.02 7.62 0.23
CA ALA A 84 1.67 8.09 -0.03
C ALA A 84 0.79 6.99 -0.60
N LEU A 85 1.36 6.13 -1.47
CA LEU A 85 0.65 4.98 -2.01
C LEU A 85 0.34 3.93 -0.94
N GLN A 86 1.25 3.71 0.01
CA GLN A 86 1.01 2.81 1.15
C GLN A 86 -0.16 3.31 2.00
N VAL A 87 -0.19 4.60 2.32
CA VAL A 87 -1.29 5.20 3.07
C VAL A 87 -2.61 5.05 2.30
N LEU A 88 -2.58 5.30 1.01
CA LEU A 88 -3.77 5.13 0.15
C LEU A 88 -4.29 3.70 0.18
N ILE A 89 -3.41 2.71 0.11
CA ILE A 89 -3.82 1.29 0.18
C ILE A 89 -4.46 0.97 1.54
N ILE A 90 -3.94 1.49 2.64
CA ILE A 90 -4.58 1.32 3.94
C ILE A 90 -5.98 1.92 3.93
N ASP A 91 -6.16 3.11 3.36
CA ASP A 91 -7.48 3.74 3.23
C ASP A 91 -8.43 2.88 2.37
N VAL A 92 -7.92 2.30 1.29
CA VAL A 92 -8.69 1.39 0.42
C VAL A 92 -9.15 0.15 1.21
N LEU A 93 -8.28 -0.41 2.04
CA LEU A 93 -8.62 -1.59 2.86
C LEU A 93 -9.69 -1.27 3.89
N VAL A 94 -9.66 -0.09 4.49
CA VAL A 94 -10.70 0.38 5.41
C VAL A 94 -12.03 0.58 4.66
N LEU A 95 -11.98 1.27 3.53
CA LEU A 95 -13.16 1.49 2.69
C LEU A 95 -13.80 0.17 2.25
N SER A 96 -12.98 -0.81 1.93
CA SER A 96 -13.42 -2.14 1.46
C SER A 96 -13.90 -3.05 2.60
N GLY A 97 -13.79 -2.62 3.85
CA GLY A 97 -14.20 -3.38 5.02
C GLY A 97 -13.22 -4.46 5.47
N ILE A 98 -12.00 -4.47 4.90
CA ILE A 98 -10.97 -5.46 5.23
C ILE A 98 -10.24 -5.10 6.52
N LEU A 99 -9.99 -3.80 6.75
CA LEU A 99 -9.42 -3.27 7.98
C LEU A 99 -10.45 -2.40 8.71
N THR A 100 -10.36 -2.36 10.04
CA THR A 100 -11.10 -1.38 10.83
C THR A 100 -10.30 -0.08 10.90
N GLU A 101 -10.96 1.04 11.18
CA GLU A 101 -10.27 2.32 11.37
C GLU A 101 -9.25 2.27 12.50
N LYS A 102 -9.58 1.56 13.58
CA LYS A 102 -8.69 1.39 14.72
C LYS A 102 -7.39 0.68 14.31
N SER A 103 -7.48 -0.37 13.52
CA SER A 103 -6.30 -1.08 13.00
C SER A 103 -5.49 -0.19 12.07
N SER A 104 -6.15 0.63 11.23
CA SER A 104 -5.48 1.54 10.29
C SER A 104 -4.69 2.63 11.01
N GLU A 105 -5.18 3.13 12.14
CA GLU A 105 -4.46 4.12 12.96
C GLU A 105 -3.12 3.57 13.44
N SER A 106 -3.07 2.31 13.84
CA SER A 106 -1.84 1.66 14.28
C SER A 106 -0.79 1.66 13.16
N PHE A 107 -1.18 1.38 11.92
CA PHE A 107 -0.28 1.43 10.76
C PHE A 107 0.19 2.86 10.47
N ARG A 108 -0.70 3.85 10.55
CA ARG A 108 -0.37 5.25 10.31
C ARG A 108 0.62 5.78 11.34
N VAL A 109 0.38 5.49 12.61
CA VAL A 109 1.25 5.91 13.71
C VAL A 109 2.65 5.31 13.51
N LEU A 110 2.74 4.03 13.14
CA LEU A 110 4.01 3.36 12.89
C LEU A 110 4.78 4.04 11.75
N ASN A 111 4.11 4.37 10.65
CA ASN A 111 4.73 5.05 9.52
C ASN A 111 5.22 6.45 9.87
N GLU A 112 4.44 7.22 10.63
CA GLU A 112 4.84 8.55 11.10
C GLU A 112 6.05 8.48 12.04
N ALA A 113 6.08 7.50 12.93
CA ALA A 113 7.22 7.29 13.83
C ALA A 113 8.49 7.01 13.04
N LYS A 114 8.41 6.19 11.99
CA LYS A 114 9.54 5.92 11.09
C LYS A 114 10.02 7.18 10.37
N LYS A 115 9.10 8.02 9.92
CA LYS A 115 9.44 9.28 9.24
C LYS A 115 10.13 10.29 10.14
N LYS A 116 9.75 10.33 11.41
CA LYS A 116 10.29 11.29 12.39
C LYS A 116 11.65 10.88 12.95
N MET A 117 12.06 9.63 12.75
CA MET A 117 13.37 9.16 13.20
C MET A 117 14.47 9.80 12.34
N SER A 118 15.44 10.41 12.99
CA SER A 118 16.64 10.89 12.32
C SER A 118 17.48 9.69 11.85
N LEU A 119 18.36 9.92 10.88
CA LEU A 119 19.26 8.89 10.38
C LEU A 119 20.11 8.31 11.52
N GLU A 120 20.59 9.18 12.43
CA GLU A 120 21.35 8.78 13.60
C GLU A 120 20.55 7.87 14.53
N GLN A 121 19.28 8.19 14.77
CA GLN A 121 18.40 7.36 15.57
C GLN A 121 18.14 6.01 14.92
N MET A 122 18.00 5.96 13.61
CA MET A 122 17.83 4.72 12.86
C MET A 122 19.07 3.82 12.97
N GLU A 123 20.26 4.41 12.88
CA GLU A 123 21.52 3.67 13.04
C GLU A 123 21.66 3.08 14.44
N LYS A 124 21.34 3.86 15.47
CA LYS A 124 21.38 3.38 16.88
C LYS A 124 20.38 2.27 17.10
N PHE A 125 19.19 2.39 16.54
CA PHE A 125 18.14 1.37 16.64
C PHE A 125 18.59 0.08 15.96
N ALA A 126 19.21 0.19 14.78
CA ALA A 126 19.75 -0.97 14.05
C ALA A 126 20.87 -1.68 14.85
N GLU A 127 21.74 -0.90 15.50
CA GLU A 127 22.80 -1.46 16.36
C GLU A 127 22.22 -2.24 17.54
N VAL A 128 21.19 -1.70 18.19
CA VAL A 128 20.53 -2.36 19.32
C VAL A 128 19.88 -3.67 18.85
N LEU A 129 19.20 -3.66 17.72
CA LEU A 129 18.60 -4.87 17.16
C LEU A 129 19.65 -5.92 16.82
N GLN A 130 20.79 -5.52 16.29
CA GLN A 130 21.89 -6.42 15.95
C GLN A 130 22.48 -7.07 17.20
N LYS A 131 22.64 -6.30 18.28
CA LYS A 131 23.13 -6.83 19.57
C LYS A 131 22.16 -7.82 20.20
N LEU A 132 20.85 -7.60 20.04
CA LEU A 132 19.83 -8.49 20.56
C LEU A 132 19.73 -9.81 19.78
N SER A 133 20.15 -9.81 18.51
CA SER A 133 20.11 -10.99 17.65
C SER A 133 21.36 -11.86 17.71
N ASN A 134 22.40 -11.42 18.40
CA ASN A 134 23.65 -12.18 18.57
C ASN A 134 23.65 -12.94 19.90
#